data_3ad8bb15c3b58977820860d2c40eb7b1
#
_entry.id   3ad8bb15c3b58977820860d2c40eb7b1
#
_cell.length_a   1.000
_cell.length_b   1.000
_cell.length_c   1.000
_cell.angle_alpha   90.00
_cell.angle_beta   90.00
_cell.angle_gamma   90.00
#
_symmetry.space_group_name_H-M   'P 1'
#
loop_
_entity.id
_entity.type
_entity.pdbx_description
1 polymer ?
#
loop_
_entity_poly.entity_id
_entity_poly.type
_entity_poly.pdbx_seq_one_letter_code
_entity_poly.pdbx_strand_id
1 'polypeptide(L)'
;MGVAAGPIRVVVAKPGLDGHDRGAKVIARALRDAGMEVIYTGLHQTPEQIVGTAIQEDADAIGLSILSGAHNTLFAAVIDLLREREAEDIVVFGGGIIPEADIAPLKEKGVAEIFTPGATTQAIVDWVRANARQPAQA
;
A
#
# COMPACT_ATOMS: atom_id res chain seq x y z
N MET A 1 0.08 -25.69 -19.84
CA MET A 1 0.86 -24.66 -19.19
C MET A 1 0.09 -23.35 -19.17
N GLY A 2 0.03 -22.74 -18.03
CA GLY A 2 -0.66 -21.48 -17.90
C GLY A 2 0.09 -20.30 -18.50
N VAL A 3 -0.63 -19.26 -18.77
CA VAL A 3 -0.05 -17.98 -19.16
C VAL A 3 0.63 -17.39 -17.95
N ALA A 4 1.76 -16.73 -18.15
CA ALA A 4 2.43 -16.02 -17.05
C ALA A 4 1.47 -14.99 -16.45
N ALA A 5 1.51 -14.85 -15.14
CA ALA A 5 0.73 -13.81 -14.47
C ALA A 5 1.15 -12.44 -14.97
N GLY A 6 0.23 -11.52 -15.02
CA GLY A 6 0.52 -10.13 -15.31
C GLY A 6 1.41 -9.51 -14.25
N PRO A 7 1.81 -8.25 -14.42
CA PRO A 7 2.61 -7.58 -13.41
C PRO A 7 1.83 -7.38 -12.12
N ILE A 8 2.56 -7.31 -11.01
CA ILE A 8 1.97 -6.96 -9.72
C ILE A 8 1.38 -5.56 -9.83
N ARG A 9 0.15 -5.40 -9.38
CA ARG A 9 -0.55 -4.12 -9.43
C ARG A 9 -0.64 -3.53 -8.03
N VAL A 10 -0.14 -2.31 -7.87
CA VAL A 10 -0.04 -1.64 -6.56
C VAL A 10 -0.77 -0.30 -6.61
N VAL A 11 -1.66 -0.10 -5.65
CA VAL A 11 -2.25 1.23 -5.43
C VAL A 11 -1.37 1.95 -4.41
N VAL A 12 -0.84 3.11 -4.80
CA VAL A 12 -0.10 3.98 -3.88
C VAL A 12 -1.00 5.15 -3.55
N ALA A 13 -1.29 5.32 -2.27
CA ALA A 13 -2.27 6.28 -1.82
C ALA A 13 -1.75 7.15 -0.69
N LYS A 14 -2.33 8.33 -0.59
CA LYS A 14 -2.03 9.28 0.46
C LYS A 14 -3.33 9.68 1.12
N PRO A 15 -3.72 8.98 2.21
CA PRO A 15 -5.00 9.24 2.86
C PRO A 15 -4.94 10.49 3.72
N GLY A 16 -6.13 11.06 3.98
CA GLY A 16 -6.28 12.18 4.88
C GLY A 16 -5.94 13.51 4.25
N LEU A 17 -5.64 14.48 5.09
CA LEU A 17 -5.44 15.88 4.68
C LEU A 17 -3.99 16.26 4.49
N ASP A 18 -3.07 15.31 4.63
CA ASP A 18 -1.64 15.54 4.46
C ASP A 18 -1.33 15.88 3.00
N GLY A 19 -0.71 17.03 2.77
CA GLY A 19 -0.37 17.49 1.43
C GLY A 19 1.04 17.12 0.97
N HIS A 20 1.79 16.35 1.75
CA HIS A 20 3.17 15.99 1.44
C HIS A 20 3.23 14.71 0.60
N ASP A 21 3.20 14.86 -0.72
CA ASP A 21 3.10 13.71 -1.62
C ASP A 21 4.42 13.24 -2.24
N ARG A 22 5.52 13.91 -1.94
CA ARG A 22 6.81 13.58 -2.56
C ARG A 22 7.24 12.14 -2.31
N GLY A 23 7.12 11.67 -1.07
CA GLY A 23 7.49 10.30 -0.71
C GLY A 23 6.65 9.28 -1.46
N ALA A 24 5.34 9.52 -1.54
CA ALA A 24 4.45 8.63 -2.27
C ALA A 24 4.82 8.56 -3.75
N LYS A 25 5.14 9.70 -4.37
CA LYS A 25 5.54 9.74 -5.78
C LYS A 25 6.85 9.02 -6.04
N VAL A 26 7.82 9.15 -5.14
CA VAL A 26 9.10 8.44 -5.25
C VAL A 26 8.89 6.94 -5.21
N ILE A 27 8.07 6.46 -4.28
CA ILE A 27 7.77 5.03 -4.16
C ILE A 27 7.00 4.54 -5.39
N ALA A 28 6.00 5.29 -5.83
CA ALA A 28 5.23 4.93 -7.01
C ALA A 28 6.14 4.77 -8.23
N ARG A 29 7.08 5.70 -8.41
CA ARG A 29 8.02 5.63 -9.53
C ARG A 29 8.96 4.43 -9.42
N ALA A 30 9.47 4.16 -8.21
CA ALA A 30 10.38 3.04 -8.01
C ALA A 30 9.69 1.70 -8.32
N LEU A 31 8.44 1.53 -7.88
CA LEU A 31 7.68 0.33 -8.17
C LEU A 31 7.39 0.19 -9.66
N ARG A 32 7.05 1.31 -10.32
CA ARG A 32 6.81 1.31 -11.76
C ARG A 32 8.07 0.96 -12.54
N ASP A 33 9.21 1.54 -12.16
CA ASP A 33 10.49 1.26 -12.81
C ASP A 33 10.90 -0.21 -12.63
N ALA A 34 10.41 -0.86 -11.59
CA ALA A 34 10.65 -2.28 -11.33
C ALA A 34 9.71 -3.21 -12.11
N GLY A 35 8.85 -2.67 -12.95
CA GLY A 35 7.95 -3.45 -13.80
C GLY A 35 6.56 -3.67 -13.25
N MET A 36 6.21 -3.05 -12.13
CA MET A 36 4.87 -3.18 -11.57
C MET A 36 3.92 -2.15 -12.19
N GLU A 37 2.63 -2.48 -12.22
CA GLU A 37 1.60 -1.51 -12.56
C GLU A 37 1.25 -0.72 -11.31
N VAL A 38 1.38 0.60 -11.37
CA VAL A 38 1.14 1.46 -10.22
C VAL A 38 -0.01 2.41 -10.51
N ILE A 39 -0.99 2.43 -9.62
CA ILE A 39 -2.07 3.39 -9.63
C ILE A 39 -1.80 4.36 -8.47
N TYR A 40 -1.42 5.59 -8.81
CA TYR A 40 -1.23 6.63 -7.80
C TYR A 40 -2.55 7.40 -7.68
N THR A 41 -3.16 7.37 -6.51
CA THR A 41 -4.50 7.95 -6.31
C THR A 41 -4.49 9.47 -6.14
N GLY A 42 -3.33 10.05 -5.85
CA GLY A 42 -3.27 11.48 -5.54
C GLY A 42 -3.49 11.76 -4.06
N LEU A 43 -3.63 13.04 -3.76
CA LEU A 43 -3.77 13.54 -2.39
C LEU A 43 -5.21 13.40 -1.87
N HIS A 44 -5.35 13.49 -0.57
CA HIS A 44 -6.63 13.66 0.13
C HIS A 44 -7.63 12.54 -0.12
N GLN A 45 -7.15 11.33 -0.23
CA GLN A 45 -8.01 10.18 -0.44
C GLN A 45 -8.63 9.70 0.87
N THR A 46 -9.90 9.32 0.83
CA THR A 46 -10.52 8.65 1.98
C THR A 46 -10.20 7.15 1.94
N PRO A 47 -10.24 6.47 3.08
CA PRO A 47 -10.08 5.01 3.09
C PRO A 47 -11.04 4.30 2.13
N GLU A 48 -12.29 4.77 2.06
CA GLU A 48 -13.30 4.21 1.15
C GLU A 48 -12.88 4.34 -0.32
N GLN A 49 -12.34 5.50 -0.69
CA GLN A 49 -11.87 5.73 -2.06
C GLN A 49 -10.67 4.84 -2.38
N ILE A 50 -9.74 4.69 -1.44
CA ILE A 50 -8.54 3.87 -1.62
C ILE A 50 -8.92 2.41 -1.81
N VAL A 51 -9.75 1.88 -0.92
CA VAL A 51 -10.18 0.48 -1.00
C VAL A 51 -11.02 0.23 -2.25
N GLY A 52 -11.92 1.18 -2.57
CA GLY A 52 -12.72 1.08 -3.80
C GLY A 52 -11.86 1.02 -5.05
N THR A 53 -10.84 1.87 -5.13
CA THR A 53 -9.90 1.84 -6.26
C THR A 53 -9.15 0.51 -6.33
N ALA A 54 -8.66 0.03 -5.19
CA ALA A 54 -7.90 -1.21 -5.15
C ALA A 54 -8.73 -2.41 -5.61
N ILE A 55 -9.99 -2.47 -5.20
CA ILE A 55 -10.88 -3.56 -5.61
C ILE A 55 -11.23 -3.43 -7.10
N GLN A 56 -11.57 -2.23 -7.55
CA GLN A 56 -11.92 -1.99 -8.94
C GLN A 56 -10.77 -2.31 -9.89
N GLU A 57 -9.54 -1.98 -9.50
CA GLU A 57 -8.35 -2.21 -10.31
C GLU A 57 -7.73 -3.59 -10.10
N ASP A 58 -8.33 -4.41 -9.24
CA ASP A 58 -7.82 -5.74 -8.88
C ASP A 58 -6.36 -5.66 -8.40
N ALA A 59 -6.11 -4.75 -7.48
CA ALA A 59 -4.76 -4.53 -6.97
C ALA A 59 -4.28 -5.70 -6.11
N ASP A 60 -2.98 -5.92 -6.11
CA ASP A 60 -2.33 -6.96 -5.33
C ASP A 60 -1.79 -6.42 -4.01
N ALA A 61 -1.59 -5.12 -3.93
CA ALA A 61 -1.11 -4.45 -2.72
C ALA A 61 -1.57 -2.99 -2.70
N ILE A 62 -1.67 -2.46 -1.49
CA ILE A 62 -1.94 -1.03 -1.25
C ILE A 62 -0.80 -0.49 -0.41
N GLY A 63 -0.11 0.53 -0.92
CA GLY A 63 0.89 1.26 -0.17
C GLY A 63 0.34 2.61 0.30
N LEU A 64 0.38 2.85 1.61
CA LEU A 64 -0.10 4.09 2.20
C LEU A 64 1.07 4.93 2.67
N SER A 65 1.13 6.18 2.20
CA SER A 65 2.14 7.15 2.62
C SER A 65 1.50 8.15 3.57
N ILE A 66 1.92 8.15 4.82
CA ILE A 66 1.30 8.96 5.87
C ILE A 66 2.36 9.71 6.64
N LEU A 67 2.31 11.04 6.61
CA LEU A 67 3.19 11.89 7.39
C LEU A 67 2.49 12.57 8.56
N SER A 68 1.17 12.64 8.54
CA SER A 68 0.40 13.20 9.65
C SER A 68 0.30 12.20 10.80
N GLY A 69 -0.06 12.63 11.98
CA GLY A 69 -0.19 11.73 13.13
C GLY A 69 -1.42 10.82 13.11
N ALA A 70 -2.13 10.71 11.99
CA ALA A 70 -3.37 9.95 11.89
C ALA A 70 -3.17 8.51 11.39
N HIS A 71 -1.94 8.02 11.41
CA HIS A 71 -1.60 6.72 10.82
C HIS A 71 -2.39 5.55 11.44
N ASN A 72 -2.57 5.51 12.75
CA ASN A 72 -3.31 4.41 13.39
C ASN A 72 -4.74 4.32 12.90
N THR A 73 -5.44 5.46 12.86
CA THR A 73 -6.83 5.52 12.41
C THR A 73 -6.97 5.16 10.94
N LEU A 74 -6.09 5.71 10.10
CA LEU A 74 -6.19 5.54 8.66
C LEU A 74 -5.84 4.10 8.22
N PHE A 75 -4.79 3.51 8.78
CA PHE A 75 -4.49 2.11 8.49
C PHE A 75 -5.60 1.19 8.96
N ALA A 76 -6.11 1.40 10.17
CA ALA A 76 -7.20 0.58 10.70
C ALA A 76 -8.44 0.65 9.81
N ALA A 77 -8.79 1.85 9.34
CA ALA A 77 -9.95 2.03 8.47
C ALA A 77 -9.78 1.27 7.15
N VAL A 78 -8.59 1.32 6.54
CA VAL A 78 -8.33 0.59 5.29
C VAL A 78 -8.43 -0.92 5.52
N ILE A 79 -7.81 -1.43 6.58
CA ILE A 79 -7.86 -2.86 6.90
C ILE A 79 -9.29 -3.33 7.15
N ASP A 80 -10.06 -2.57 7.93
CA ASP A 80 -11.45 -2.94 8.24
C ASP A 80 -12.31 -2.96 6.98
N LEU A 81 -12.14 -1.99 6.08
CA LEU A 81 -12.88 -1.95 4.82
C LEU A 81 -12.53 -3.14 3.91
N LEU A 82 -11.26 -3.52 3.86
CA LEU A 82 -10.86 -4.68 3.07
C LEU A 82 -11.51 -5.96 3.61
N ARG A 83 -11.56 -6.13 4.92
CA ARG A 83 -12.24 -7.27 5.55
C ARG A 83 -13.73 -7.26 5.26
N GLU A 84 -14.35 -6.09 5.41
CA GLU A 84 -15.79 -5.92 5.18
C GLU A 84 -16.18 -6.25 3.74
N ARG A 85 -15.30 -5.95 2.79
CA ARG A 85 -15.54 -6.19 1.36
C ARG A 85 -14.94 -7.51 0.86
N GLU A 86 -14.50 -8.37 1.77
CA GLU A 86 -13.92 -9.68 1.45
C GLU A 86 -12.72 -9.58 0.52
N ALA A 87 -11.88 -8.54 0.72
CA ALA A 87 -10.69 -8.28 -0.09
C ALA A 87 -9.42 -8.27 0.76
N GLU A 88 -9.39 -9.02 1.84
CA GLU A 88 -8.26 -9.03 2.78
C GLU A 88 -7.01 -9.73 2.26
N ASP A 89 -7.11 -10.38 1.09
CA ASP A 89 -5.94 -10.90 0.38
C ASP A 89 -5.09 -9.80 -0.27
N ILE A 90 -5.63 -8.58 -0.40
CA ILE A 90 -4.84 -7.43 -0.83
C ILE A 90 -3.92 -7.03 0.32
N VAL A 91 -2.62 -7.03 0.06
CA VAL A 91 -1.61 -6.75 1.08
C VAL A 91 -1.51 -5.25 1.32
N VAL A 92 -1.52 -4.83 2.59
CA VAL A 92 -1.37 -3.41 2.94
C VAL A 92 -0.01 -3.19 3.56
N PHE A 93 0.73 -2.25 3.02
CA PHE A 93 2.00 -1.79 3.61
C PHE A 93 1.97 -0.27 3.70
N GLY A 94 2.87 0.28 4.45
CA GLY A 94 2.89 1.70 4.63
C GLY A 94 4.26 2.26 4.86
N GLY A 95 4.34 3.57 4.82
CA GLY A 95 5.56 4.30 5.08
C GLY A 95 5.28 5.71 5.55
N GLY A 96 6.27 6.31 6.16
CA GLY A 96 6.18 7.65 6.67
C GLY A 96 6.84 7.77 8.04
N ILE A 97 6.61 8.88 8.70
CA ILE A 97 7.15 9.10 10.03
C ILE A 97 6.17 8.48 11.04
N ILE A 98 6.42 7.22 11.37
CA ILE A 98 5.55 6.44 12.25
C ILE A 98 6.36 6.04 13.49
N PRO A 99 5.91 6.39 14.70
CA PRO A 99 6.62 5.99 15.90
C PRO A 99 6.81 4.48 16.00
N GLU A 100 7.99 4.06 16.40
CA GLU A 100 8.31 2.63 16.48
C GLU A 100 7.32 1.87 17.36
N ALA A 101 6.87 2.50 18.45
CA ALA A 101 5.89 1.89 19.36
C ALA A 101 4.55 1.57 18.67
N ASP A 102 4.23 2.22 17.56
CA ASP A 102 2.97 2.01 16.84
C ASP A 102 3.09 0.93 15.77
N ILE A 103 4.30 0.51 15.42
CA ILE A 103 4.52 -0.44 14.31
C ILE A 103 3.95 -1.82 14.66
N ALA A 104 4.28 -2.36 15.83
CA ALA A 104 3.80 -3.68 16.22
C ALA A 104 2.27 -3.74 16.30
N PRO A 105 1.58 -2.76 16.94
CA PRO A 105 0.12 -2.75 16.94
C PRO A 105 -0.49 -2.67 15.55
N LEU A 106 0.12 -1.91 14.63
CA LEU A 106 -0.38 -1.83 13.25
C LEU A 106 -0.22 -3.18 12.53
N LYS A 107 0.90 -3.86 12.74
CA LYS A 107 1.09 -5.19 12.16
C LYS A 107 0.10 -6.19 12.72
N GLU A 108 -0.20 -6.12 14.01
CA GLU A 108 -1.23 -6.97 14.63
C GLU A 108 -2.61 -6.70 14.05
N LYS A 109 -2.89 -5.46 13.69
CA LYS A 109 -4.15 -5.08 13.04
C LYS A 109 -4.27 -5.68 11.66
N GLY A 110 -3.16 -5.90 10.95
CA GLY A 110 -3.20 -6.47 9.61
C GLY A 110 -2.31 -5.76 8.59
N VAL A 111 -1.59 -4.72 9.01
CA VAL A 111 -0.62 -4.06 8.12
C VAL A 111 0.59 -4.97 7.99
N ALA A 112 0.94 -5.32 6.77
CA ALA A 112 1.97 -6.32 6.52
C ALA A 112 3.39 -5.81 6.78
N GLU A 113 3.65 -4.54 6.47
CA GLU A 113 4.96 -3.94 6.72
C GLU A 113 4.87 -2.43 6.81
N ILE A 114 5.74 -1.83 7.61
CA ILE A 114 5.89 -0.39 7.74
C ILE A 114 7.34 -0.02 7.43
N PHE A 115 7.53 0.86 6.45
CA PHE A 115 8.84 1.37 6.08
C PHE A 115 9.04 2.76 6.70
N THR A 116 10.02 2.88 7.56
CA THR A 116 10.35 4.15 8.22
C THR A 116 11.39 4.92 7.40
N PRO A 117 11.63 6.20 7.72
CA PRO A 117 12.68 6.97 7.04
C PRO A 117 14.02 6.23 7.11
N GLY A 118 14.74 6.19 6.00
CA GLY A 118 15.98 5.42 5.90
C GLY A 118 15.84 4.13 5.13
N ALA A 119 14.63 3.61 4.97
CA ALA A 119 14.42 2.46 4.09
C ALA A 119 14.70 2.88 2.63
N THR A 120 15.40 2.03 1.90
CA THR A 120 15.70 2.32 0.50
C THR A 120 14.50 1.98 -0.38
N THR A 121 14.39 2.62 -1.54
CA THR A 121 13.34 2.25 -2.51
C THR A 121 13.53 0.82 -2.98
N GLN A 122 14.78 0.35 -3.10
CA GLN A 122 15.05 -1.03 -3.49
C GLN A 122 14.51 -2.02 -2.46
N ALA A 123 14.67 -1.73 -1.17
CA ALA A 123 14.14 -2.59 -0.12
C ALA A 123 12.61 -2.69 -0.21
N ILE A 124 11.94 -1.58 -0.51
CA ILE A 124 10.49 -1.55 -0.67
C ILE A 124 10.07 -2.37 -1.90
N VAL A 125 10.75 -2.18 -3.02
CA VAL A 125 10.48 -2.94 -4.25
C VAL A 125 10.63 -4.44 -4.00
N ASP A 126 11.72 -4.85 -3.38
CA ASP A 126 11.99 -6.26 -3.11
C ASP A 126 10.94 -6.86 -2.18
N TRP A 127 10.54 -6.10 -1.16
CA TRP A 127 9.52 -6.56 -0.23
C TRP A 127 8.16 -6.75 -0.92
N VAL A 128 7.77 -5.79 -1.76
CA VAL A 128 6.48 -5.88 -2.48
C VAL A 128 6.48 -7.09 -3.41
N ARG A 129 7.58 -7.33 -4.13
CA ARG A 129 7.69 -8.53 -5.00
C ARG A 129 7.51 -9.81 -4.22
N ALA A 130 8.07 -9.88 -3.02
CA ALA A 130 8.06 -11.10 -2.22
C ALA A 130 6.74 -11.31 -1.49
N ASN A 131 6.01 -10.25 -1.16
CA ASN A 131 4.91 -10.30 -0.21
C ASN A 131 3.53 -9.91 -0.77
N ALA A 132 3.46 -9.20 -1.88
CA ALA A 132 2.18 -8.83 -2.47
C ALA A 132 1.42 -10.07 -2.93
N ARG A 133 0.09 -9.97 -2.98
CA ARG A 133 -0.73 -11.02 -3.58
C ARG A 133 -0.22 -11.27 -5.00
N GLN A 134 0.04 -12.51 -5.35
CA GLN A 134 0.51 -12.81 -6.69
C GLN A 134 -0.64 -12.74 -7.68
N PRO A 135 -0.45 -12.10 -8.85
CA PRO A 135 -1.49 -12.08 -9.87
C PRO A 135 -1.92 -13.48 -10.26
N ALA A 136 -3.22 -13.63 -10.57
CA ALA A 136 -3.77 -14.94 -10.92
C ALA A 136 -3.14 -15.49 -12.19
N GLN A 137 -2.87 -16.78 -12.17
CA GLN A 137 -2.43 -17.49 -13.36
C GLN A 137 -3.63 -17.79 -14.26
N ALA A 138 -3.42 -17.68 -15.54
CA ALA A 138 -4.46 -18.03 -16.51
C ALA A 138 -4.59 -19.54 -16.64
#